data_cd31ad9c811bc8b564cde304e27f807e
#
_entry.id   cd31ad9c811bc8b564cde304e27f807e
#
_cell.length_a   1.000
_cell.length_b   1.000
_cell.length_c   1.000
_cell.angle_alpha   90.00
_cell.angle_beta   90.00
_cell.angle_gamma   90.00
#
_symmetry.space_group_name_H-M   'P 1'
#
loop_
_entity.id
_entity.type
_entity.pdbx_description
1 polymer ?
#
loop_
_entity_poly.entity_id
_entity_poly.type
_entity_poly.pdbx_seq_one_letter_code
_entity_poly.pdbx_strand_id
1 'polypeptide(L)'
;MANSQVLILGHSRHEAVTTDFEWALLKFHRAFERYCLQVANAAGLEALSFSELELLIVVRLQDEPRTASQIARQMNEDAVNMIHYSLGKLAANGLVRKARGAGKKFVYSGTEKGLKLVDRYVAIRHDVLTEQTQQIDKIDQQMLATTKFLSLLASVYDESGRVAATHFPIRGA
;
A
#
# COMPACT_ATOMS: atom_id res chain seq x y z
N MET A 1 -17.14 -5.91 30.74
CA MET A 1 -15.83 -5.28 30.96
C MET A 1 -14.78 -6.25 30.43
N ALA A 2 -14.33 -6.04 29.21
CA ALA A 2 -13.30 -6.90 28.60
C ALA A 2 -11.95 -6.52 29.20
N ASN A 3 -11.32 -7.51 29.81
CA ASN A 3 -9.97 -7.40 30.37
C ASN A 3 -9.00 -7.29 29.20
N SER A 4 -8.70 -6.06 28.74
CA SER A 4 -7.63 -5.81 27.78
C SER A 4 -6.33 -6.13 28.51
N GLN A 5 -5.74 -7.30 28.22
CA GLN A 5 -4.34 -7.54 28.52
C GLN A 5 -3.56 -6.54 27.66
N VAL A 6 -3.16 -5.44 28.29
CA VAL A 6 -2.24 -4.46 27.68
C VAL A 6 -0.90 -5.19 27.52
N LEU A 7 -0.52 -5.50 26.30
CA LEU A 7 0.83 -5.97 25.96
C LEU A 7 1.78 -4.79 26.22
N ILE A 8 2.40 -4.76 27.41
CA ILE A 8 3.30 -3.68 27.80
C ILE A 8 4.69 -3.98 27.23
N LEU A 9 5.03 -3.36 26.10
CA LEU A 9 6.40 -3.30 25.57
C LEU A 9 7.14 -2.03 26.05
N GLY A 10 6.82 -1.54 27.27
CA GLY A 10 7.44 -0.32 27.78
C GLY A 10 7.01 -0.01 29.20
N HIS A 11 7.59 1.04 29.78
CA HIS A 11 7.45 1.43 31.19
C HIS A 11 6.54 2.65 31.42
N SER A 12 6.04 3.29 30.35
CA SER A 12 5.18 4.46 30.43
C SER A 12 3.80 4.21 29.81
N ARG A 13 2.82 5.03 30.22
CA ARG A 13 1.48 5.02 29.60
C ARG A 13 1.54 5.30 28.09
N HIS A 14 2.46 6.18 27.66
CA HIS A 14 2.59 6.52 26.26
C HIS A 14 3.11 5.34 25.43
N GLU A 15 4.10 4.60 25.95
CA GLU A 15 4.61 3.39 25.29
C GLU A 15 3.54 2.31 25.15
N ALA A 16 2.69 2.13 26.18
CA ALA A 16 1.56 1.21 26.08
C ALA A 16 0.57 1.61 24.99
N VAL A 17 0.22 2.90 24.91
CA VAL A 17 -0.67 3.44 23.85
C VAL A 17 -0.05 3.29 22.46
N THR A 18 1.25 3.53 22.32
CA THR A 18 1.99 3.32 21.08
C THR A 18 1.94 1.87 20.65
N THR A 19 2.19 0.93 21.57
CA THR A 19 2.10 -0.52 21.29
C THR A 19 0.70 -0.94 20.85
N ASP A 20 -0.34 -0.47 21.51
CA ASP A 20 -1.73 -0.79 21.16
C ASP A 20 -2.07 -0.24 19.76
N PHE A 21 -1.61 0.96 19.45
CA PHE A 21 -1.78 1.57 18.14
C PHE A 21 -1.05 0.77 17.04
N GLU A 22 0.20 0.39 17.25
CA GLU A 22 0.98 -0.43 16.31
C GLU A 22 0.32 -1.80 16.07
N TRP A 23 -0.21 -2.44 17.12
CA TRP A 23 -1.00 -3.65 16.99
C TRP A 23 -2.28 -3.45 16.16
N ALA A 24 -2.95 -2.33 16.34
CA ALA A 24 -4.14 -1.99 15.55
C ALA A 24 -3.79 -1.82 14.07
N LEU A 25 -2.66 -1.13 13.76
CA LEU A 25 -2.15 -0.97 12.40
C LEU A 25 -1.82 -2.31 11.75
N LEU A 26 -1.12 -3.20 12.46
CA LEU A 26 -0.78 -4.54 11.96
C LEU A 26 -2.03 -5.37 11.65
N LYS A 27 -3.02 -5.36 12.53
CA LYS A 27 -4.30 -6.06 12.32
C LYS A 27 -5.06 -5.49 11.14
N PHE A 28 -5.11 -4.16 11.04
CA PHE A 28 -5.77 -3.47 9.94
C PHE A 28 -5.08 -3.78 8.61
N HIS A 29 -3.75 -3.67 8.54
CA HIS A 29 -2.98 -3.99 7.33
C HIS A 29 -3.28 -5.42 6.83
N ARG A 30 -3.26 -6.40 7.73
CA ARG A 30 -3.59 -7.78 7.37
C ARG A 30 -5.02 -7.98 6.88
N ALA A 31 -5.97 -7.28 7.47
CA ALA A 31 -7.37 -7.33 7.03
C ALA A 31 -7.53 -6.66 5.66
N PHE A 32 -6.87 -5.52 5.47
CA PHE A 32 -6.88 -4.75 4.23
C PHE A 32 -6.24 -5.56 3.07
N GLU A 33 -5.06 -6.15 3.28
CA GLU A 33 -4.41 -7.01 2.30
C GLU A 33 -5.31 -8.17 1.86
N ARG A 34 -5.87 -8.93 2.83
CA ARG A 34 -6.81 -10.03 2.51
C ARG A 34 -8.01 -9.56 1.73
N TYR A 35 -8.62 -8.45 2.14
CA TYR A 35 -9.73 -7.84 1.44
C TYR A 35 -9.37 -7.47 0.00
N CYS A 36 -8.26 -6.77 -0.21
CA CYS A 36 -7.81 -6.36 -1.53
C CYS A 36 -7.59 -7.57 -2.46
N LEU A 37 -6.95 -8.64 -1.96
CA LEU A 37 -6.73 -9.85 -2.74
C LEU A 37 -8.04 -10.61 -3.04
N GLN A 38 -9.00 -10.64 -2.12
CA GLN A 38 -10.31 -11.24 -2.37
C GLN A 38 -11.09 -10.50 -3.45
N VAL A 39 -11.09 -9.15 -3.41
CA VAL A 39 -11.70 -8.33 -4.45
C VAL A 39 -10.97 -8.48 -5.79
N ALA A 40 -9.64 -8.54 -5.78
CA ALA A 40 -8.83 -8.78 -6.97
C ALA A 40 -9.16 -10.13 -7.62
N ASN A 41 -9.28 -11.18 -6.83
CA ASN A 41 -9.69 -12.51 -7.31
C ASN A 41 -11.08 -12.46 -7.99
N ALA A 42 -12.05 -11.81 -7.35
CA ALA A 42 -13.38 -11.63 -7.93
C ALA A 42 -13.36 -10.78 -9.21
N ALA A 43 -12.38 -9.90 -9.36
CA ALA A 43 -12.18 -9.08 -10.56
C ALA A 43 -11.46 -9.82 -11.70
N GLY A 44 -10.89 -11.01 -11.47
CA GLY A 44 -10.10 -11.76 -12.44
C GLY A 44 -8.60 -11.47 -12.40
N LEU A 45 -8.09 -11.05 -11.25
CA LEU A 45 -6.68 -10.77 -10.96
C LEU A 45 -6.09 -11.78 -9.95
N GLU A 46 -6.50 -13.05 -10.04
CA GLU A 46 -6.24 -14.10 -9.04
C GLU A 46 -4.74 -14.42 -8.85
N ALA A 47 -3.92 -14.20 -9.87
CA ALA A 47 -2.50 -14.54 -9.83
C ALA A 47 -1.60 -13.44 -9.27
N LEU A 48 -2.17 -12.30 -8.83
CA LEU A 48 -1.37 -11.18 -8.33
C LEU A 48 -1.11 -11.31 -6.84
N SER A 49 0.13 -11.02 -6.43
CA SER A 49 0.45 -10.69 -5.04
C SER A 49 -0.14 -9.31 -4.69
N PHE A 50 -0.20 -9.02 -3.39
CA PHE A 50 -0.67 -7.71 -2.91
C PHE A 50 0.15 -6.55 -3.50
N SER A 51 1.49 -6.66 -3.50
CA SER A 51 2.37 -5.65 -4.08
C SER A 51 2.21 -5.48 -5.60
N GLU A 52 1.91 -6.56 -6.34
CA GLU A 52 1.62 -6.47 -7.77
C GLU A 52 0.27 -5.80 -8.04
N LEU A 53 -0.72 -6.06 -7.19
CA LEU A 53 -2.02 -5.39 -7.25
C LEU A 53 -1.88 -3.88 -6.97
N GLU A 54 -1.16 -3.51 -5.92
CA GLU A 54 -0.88 -2.09 -5.61
C GLU A 54 -0.22 -1.38 -6.79
N LEU A 55 0.80 -1.99 -7.38
CA LEU A 55 1.49 -1.45 -8.56
C LEU A 55 0.55 -1.28 -9.75
N LEU A 56 -0.31 -2.25 -10.01
CA LEU A 56 -1.27 -2.18 -11.10
C LEU A 56 -2.28 -1.03 -10.87
N ILE A 57 -2.75 -0.85 -9.64
CA ILE A 57 -3.62 0.28 -9.26
C ILE A 57 -2.88 1.61 -9.43
N VAL A 58 -1.64 1.73 -8.97
CA VAL A 58 -0.82 2.95 -9.14
C VAL A 58 -0.62 3.27 -10.62
N VAL A 59 -0.34 2.26 -11.46
CA VAL A 59 -0.23 2.44 -12.92
C VAL A 59 -1.55 2.91 -13.54
N ARG A 60 -2.70 2.44 -13.03
CA ARG A 60 -4.03 2.91 -13.48
C ARG A 60 -4.30 4.38 -13.14
N LEU A 61 -3.75 4.88 -12.05
CA LEU A 61 -3.93 6.26 -11.58
C LEU A 61 -3.01 7.26 -12.28
N GLN A 62 -2.13 6.81 -13.18
CA GLN A 62 -1.19 7.69 -13.87
C GLN A 62 -1.83 8.31 -15.12
N ASP A 63 -1.61 9.62 -15.29
CA ASP A 63 -2.03 10.35 -16.50
C ASP A 63 -1.07 10.09 -17.67
N GLU A 64 0.19 9.73 -17.38
CA GLU A 64 1.25 9.49 -18.36
C GLU A 64 2.14 8.31 -17.96
N PRO A 65 2.82 7.65 -18.92
CA PRO A 65 3.75 6.55 -18.62
C PRO A 65 4.90 7.01 -17.70
N ARG A 66 5.19 6.26 -16.65
CA ARG A 66 6.23 6.60 -15.65
C ARG A 66 7.31 5.54 -15.57
N THR A 67 8.50 5.97 -15.15
CA THR A 67 9.62 5.07 -14.84
C THR A 67 9.37 4.35 -13.51
N ALA A 68 10.01 3.19 -13.33
CA ALA A 68 9.93 2.47 -12.04
C ALA A 68 10.34 3.33 -10.84
N SER A 69 11.36 4.18 -10.99
CA SER A 69 11.80 5.09 -9.92
C SER A 69 10.76 6.17 -9.59
N GLN A 70 9.98 6.63 -10.57
CA GLN A 70 8.89 7.58 -10.32
C GLN A 70 7.73 6.89 -9.60
N ILE A 71 7.42 5.64 -9.99
CA ILE A 71 6.40 4.82 -9.34
C ILE A 71 6.82 4.50 -7.90
N ALA A 72 8.05 4.05 -7.68
CA ALA A 72 8.59 3.79 -6.35
C ALA A 72 8.45 5.00 -5.42
N ARG A 73 8.84 6.19 -5.90
CA ARG A 73 8.69 7.44 -5.14
C ARG A 73 7.24 7.76 -4.80
N GLN A 74 6.30 7.50 -5.72
CA GLN A 74 4.86 7.70 -5.48
C GLN A 74 4.33 6.77 -4.39
N MET A 75 4.90 5.56 -4.31
CA MET A 75 4.53 4.54 -3.31
C MET A 75 5.28 4.66 -1.99
N ASN A 76 6.20 5.62 -1.86
CA ASN A 76 7.15 5.72 -0.74
C ASN A 76 7.95 4.41 -0.55
N GLU A 77 8.40 3.81 -1.66
CA GLU A 77 9.13 2.53 -1.70
C GLU A 77 10.58 2.77 -2.10
N ASP A 78 11.51 2.35 -1.24
CA ASP A 78 12.94 2.51 -1.48
C ASP A 78 13.52 1.39 -2.37
N ALA A 79 12.89 0.21 -2.36
CA ALA A 79 13.36 -0.97 -3.09
C ALA A 79 12.99 -0.94 -4.59
N VAL A 80 13.53 0.01 -5.36
CA VAL A 80 13.24 0.20 -6.80
C VAL A 80 13.42 -1.08 -7.61
N ASN A 81 14.36 -1.97 -7.22
CA ASN A 81 14.56 -3.25 -7.89
C ASN A 81 13.35 -4.18 -7.76
N MET A 82 12.66 -4.18 -6.61
CA MET A 82 11.43 -4.96 -6.41
C MET A 82 10.31 -4.41 -7.29
N ILE A 83 10.20 -3.09 -7.42
CA ILE A 83 9.26 -2.44 -8.34
C ILE A 83 9.53 -2.85 -9.78
N HIS A 84 10.80 -2.85 -10.23
CA HIS A 84 11.17 -3.33 -11.57
C HIS A 84 10.77 -4.78 -11.80
N TYR A 85 11.02 -5.65 -10.81
CA TYR A 85 10.66 -7.07 -10.90
C TYR A 85 9.15 -7.26 -11.03
N SER A 86 8.37 -6.63 -10.16
CA SER A 86 6.91 -6.74 -10.17
C SER A 86 6.28 -6.13 -11.43
N LEU A 87 6.78 -4.98 -11.92
CA LEU A 87 6.37 -4.42 -13.21
C LEU A 87 6.70 -5.36 -14.38
N GLY A 88 7.82 -6.07 -14.30
CA GLY A 88 8.19 -7.12 -15.28
C GLY A 88 7.17 -8.26 -15.32
N LYS A 89 6.73 -8.75 -14.15
CA LYS A 89 5.67 -9.77 -14.05
C LYS A 89 4.33 -9.28 -14.57
N LEU A 90 3.93 -8.06 -14.21
CA LEU A 90 2.71 -7.45 -14.72
C LEU A 90 2.74 -7.29 -16.26
N ALA A 91 3.91 -6.96 -16.82
CA ALA A 91 4.10 -6.86 -18.26
C ALA A 91 4.03 -8.25 -18.94
N ALA A 92 4.64 -9.28 -18.33
CA ALA A 92 4.54 -10.66 -18.83
C ALA A 92 3.11 -11.18 -18.82
N ASN A 93 2.27 -10.77 -17.85
CA ASN A 93 0.85 -11.09 -17.76
C ASN A 93 -0.04 -10.22 -18.69
N GLY A 94 0.58 -9.30 -19.44
CA GLY A 94 -0.11 -8.40 -20.35
C GLY A 94 -1.00 -7.35 -19.66
N LEU A 95 -0.74 -7.03 -18.39
CA LEU A 95 -1.50 -6.05 -17.61
C LEU A 95 -0.87 -4.64 -17.71
N VAL A 96 0.44 -4.59 -17.89
CA VAL A 96 1.22 -3.36 -18.02
C VAL A 96 2.04 -3.44 -19.31
N ARG A 97 2.21 -2.31 -19.99
CA ARG A 97 3.09 -2.17 -21.15
C ARG A 97 4.37 -1.48 -20.73
N LYS A 98 5.51 -2.07 -21.11
CA LYS A 98 6.84 -1.50 -20.99
C LYS A 98 7.26 -0.90 -22.33
N ALA A 99 7.64 0.36 -22.37
CA ALA A 99 8.10 1.07 -23.55
C ALA A 99 9.40 1.83 -23.29
N ARG A 100 10.12 2.22 -24.34
CA ARG A 100 11.25 3.14 -24.21
C ARG A 100 10.74 4.56 -24.11
N GLY A 101 11.07 5.26 -23.05
CA GLY A 101 10.83 6.67 -22.84
C GLY A 101 12.02 7.54 -23.22
N ALA A 102 11.96 8.82 -22.88
CA ALA A 102 13.06 9.76 -23.08
C ALA A 102 14.33 9.33 -22.32
N GLY A 103 15.51 9.59 -22.87
CA GLY A 103 16.80 9.28 -22.23
C GLY A 103 17.09 7.80 -22.05
N LYS A 104 16.59 6.93 -22.95
CA LYS A 104 16.79 5.47 -22.92
C LYS A 104 16.21 4.75 -21.69
N LYS A 105 15.45 5.43 -20.83
CA LYS A 105 14.79 4.81 -19.68
C LYS A 105 13.52 4.07 -20.11
N PHE A 106 13.22 2.99 -19.40
CA PHE A 106 11.91 2.32 -19.57
C PHE A 106 10.83 3.03 -18.78
N VAL A 107 9.66 3.15 -19.42
CA VAL A 107 8.42 3.67 -18.82
C VAL A 107 7.34 2.60 -18.89
N TYR A 108 6.39 2.68 -17.97
CA TYR A 108 5.32 1.72 -17.79
C TYR A 108 3.97 2.42 -17.85
N SER A 109 3.01 1.78 -18.50
CA SER A 109 1.61 2.22 -18.58
C SER A 109 0.67 1.03 -18.57
N GLY A 110 -0.58 1.21 -18.16
CA GLY A 110 -1.57 0.16 -18.22
C GLY A 110 -1.88 -0.27 -19.66
N THR A 111 -2.14 -1.56 -19.85
CA THR A 111 -2.76 -2.07 -21.08
C THR A 111 -4.27 -1.94 -20.99
N GLU A 112 -4.98 -2.03 -22.12
CA GLU A 112 -6.45 -2.06 -22.12
C GLU A 112 -7.00 -3.20 -21.22
N LYS A 113 -6.38 -4.38 -21.27
CA LYS A 113 -6.71 -5.52 -20.42
C LYS A 113 -6.52 -5.17 -18.93
N GLY A 114 -5.35 -4.61 -18.57
CA GLY A 114 -5.04 -4.25 -17.19
C GLY A 114 -5.99 -3.18 -16.65
N LEU A 115 -6.27 -2.16 -17.44
CA LEU A 115 -7.19 -1.07 -17.06
C LEU A 115 -8.62 -1.59 -16.85
N LYS A 116 -9.14 -2.43 -17.74
CA LYS A 116 -10.48 -3.05 -17.59
C LYS A 116 -10.61 -3.89 -16.32
N LEU A 117 -9.56 -4.66 -15.97
CA LEU A 117 -9.58 -5.47 -14.75
C LEU A 117 -9.52 -4.61 -13.49
N VAL A 118 -8.76 -3.52 -13.49
CA VAL A 118 -8.77 -2.57 -12.37
C VAL A 118 -10.11 -1.84 -12.27
N ASP A 119 -10.72 -1.44 -13.39
CA ASP A 119 -12.06 -0.83 -13.37
C ASP A 119 -13.12 -1.80 -12.78
N ARG A 120 -13.02 -3.11 -13.10
CA ARG A 120 -13.87 -4.14 -12.47
C ARG A 120 -13.59 -4.30 -10.97
N TYR A 121 -12.32 -4.26 -10.55
CA TYR A 121 -11.94 -4.23 -9.14
C TYR A 121 -12.58 -3.05 -8.41
N VAL A 122 -12.52 -1.85 -8.99
CA VAL A 122 -13.12 -0.64 -8.42
C VAL A 122 -14.64 -0.75 -8.30
N ALA A 123 -15.33 -1.33 -9.30
CA ALA A 123 -16.77 -1.56 -9.26
C ALA A 123 -17.14 -2.51 -8.12
N ILE A 124 -16.48 -3.67 -8.00
CA ILE A 124 -16.72 -4.62 -6.90
C ILE A 124 -16.43 -3.97 -5.54
N ARG A 125 -15.30 -3.23 -5.43
CA ARG A 125 -14.98 -2.47 -4.20
C ARG A 125 -16.09 -1.50 -3.82
N HIS A 126 -16.69 -0.81 -4.79
CA HIS A 126 -17.81 0.09 -4.54
C HIS A 126 -18.96 -0.66 -3.88
N ASP A 127 -19.40 -1.75 -4.48
CA ASP A 127 -20.59 -2.51 -4.03
C ASP A 127 -20.39 -3.15 -2.64
N VAL A 128 -19.20 -3.73 -2.38
CA VAL A 128 -18.98 -4.49 -1.14
C VAL A 128 -18.38 -3.68 0.01
N LEU A 129 -17.81 -2.50 -0.24
CA LEU A 129 -17.16 -1.68 0.80
C LEU A 129 -17.72 -0.27 0.85
N THR A 130 -17.70 0.46 -0.28
CA THR A 130 -18.01 1.90 -0.27
C THR A 130 -19.46 2.15 0.14
N GLU A 131 -20.41 1.41 -0.41
CA GLU A 131 -21.82 1.50 -0.02
C GLU A 131 -22.05 1.17 1.46
N GLN A 132 -21.34 0.17 1.99
CA GLN A 132 -21.47 -0.22 3.40
C GLN A 132 -20.87 0.83 4.33
N THR A 133 -19.72 1.37 4.00
CA THR A 133 -19.05 2.37 4.84
C THR A 133 -19.78 3.72 4.83
N GLN A 134 -20.43 4.12 3.73
CA GLN A 134 -21.22 5.36 3.67
C GLN A 134 -22.35 5.45 4.71
N GLN A 135 -22.81 4.30 5.22
CA GLN A 135 -23.87 4.24 6.23
C GLN A 135 -23.37 4.55 7.65
N ILE A 136 -22.06 4.61 7.85
CA ILE A 136 -21.45 4.92 9.14
C ILE A 136 -21.44 6.44 9.34
N ASP A 137 -22.02 6.92 10.42
CA ASP A 137 -22.09 8.37 10.71
C ASP A 137 -20.69 9.00 10.70
N LYS A 138 -20.56 10.12 9.99
CA LYS A 138 -19.33 10.92 9.87
C LYS A 138 -18.10 10.15 9.38
N ILE A 139 -18.27 9.03 8.66
CA ILE A 139 -17.15 8.19 8.24
C ILE A 139 -16.12 8.95 7.41
N ASP A 140 -16.57 9.81 6.49
CA ASP A 140 -15.66 10.60 5.64
C ASP A 140 -14.77 11.54 6.47
N GLN A 141 -15.34 12.18 7.49
CA GLN A 141 -14.58 13.05 8.40
C GLN A 141 -13.54 12.26 9.19
N GLN A 142 -13.94 11.08 9.70
CA GLN A 142 -13.04 10.19 10.42
C GLN A 142 -11.93 9.66 9.51
N MET A 143 -12.27 9.23 8.28
CA MET A 143 -11.27 8.77 7.30
C MET A 143 -10.29 9.89 6.93
N LEU A 144 -10.76 11.10 6.65
CA LEU A 144 -9.91 12.25 6.34
C LEU A 144 -8.98 12.62 7.50
N ALA A 145 -9.49 12.65 8.73
CA ALA A 145 -8.69 12.92 9.92
C ALA A 145 -7.63 11.83 10.14
N THR A 146 -8.02 10.56 9.99
CA THR A 146 -7.12 9.41 10.11
C THR A 146 -6.05 9.43 9.02
N THR A 147 -6.38 9.75 7.78
CA THR A 147 -5.42 9.87 6.68
C THR A 147 -4.33 10.90 6.99
N LYS A 148 -4.72 12.09 7.48
CA LYS A 148 -3.76 13.13 7.88
C LYS A 148 -2.87 12.67 9.02
N PHE A 149 -3.45 12.02 10.02
CA PHE A 149 -2.72 11.51 11.18
C PHE A 149 -1.73 10.41 10.77
N LEU A 150 -2.15 9.44 9.96
CA LEU A 150 -1.25 8.39 9.46
C LEU A 150 -0.13 8.95 8.58
N SER A 151 -0.41 9.95 7.73
CA SER A 151 0.62 10.60 6.92
C SER A 151 1.68 11.31 7.78
N LEU A 152 1.26 11.95 8.88
CA LEU A 152 2.20 12.54 9.85
C LEU A 152 3.05 11.46 10.52
N LEU A 153 2.42 10.39 10.99
CA LEU A 153 3.12 9.29 11.68
C LEU A 153 4.08 8.56 10.75
N ALA A 154 3.75 8.35 9.48
CA ALA A 154 4.65 7.75 8.51
C ALA A 154 6.00 8.50 8.47
N SER A 155 5.97 9.83 8.42
CA SER A 155 7.20 10.64 8.47
C SER A 155 7.99 10.49 9.78
N VAL A 156 7.28 10.32 10.91
CA VAL A 156 7.92 10.10 12.23
C VAL A 156 8.58 8.72 12.28
N TYR A 157 7.89 7.68 11.78
CA TYR A 157 8.47 6.32 11.73
C TYR A 157 9.66 6.23 10.77
N ASP A 158 9.59 6.86 9.59
CA ASP A 158 10.70 6.92 8.63
C ASP A 158 11.94 7.59 9.24
N GLU A 159 11.75 8.74 9.92
CA GLU A 159 12.86 9.42 10.60
C GLU A 159 13.41 8.59 11.75
N SER A 160 12.55 8.01 12.58
CA SER A 160 12.96 7.15 13.69
C SER A 160 13.75 5.92 13.20
N GLY A 161 13.34 5.32 12.09
CA GLY A 161 14.07 4.24 11.45
C GLY A 161 15.46 4.65 10.97
N ARG A 162 15.59 5.83 10.36
CA ARG A 162 16.91 6.39 9.95
C ARG A 162 17.82 6.66 11.15
N VAL A 163 17.26 7.23 12.20
CA VAL A 163 18.00 7.47 13.47
C VAL A 163 18.47 6.14 14.05
N ALA A 164 17.60 5.14 14.13
CA ALA A 164 17.96 3.82 14.64
C ALA A 164 19.08 3.17 13.83
N ALA A 165 19.00 3.19 12.51
CA ALA A 165 20.02 2.64 11.62
C ALA A 165 21.39 3.35 11.76
N THR A 166 21.39 4.65 12.10
CA THR A 166 22.60 5.44 12.23
C THR A 166 23.25 5.27 13.60
N HIS A 167 22.45 5.30 14.68
CA HIS A 167 22.95 5.32 16.06
C HIS A 167 23.11 3.91 16.67
N PHE A 168 22.39 2.92 16.14
CA PHE A 168 22.42 1.55 16.59
C PHE A 168 22.80 0.58 15.44
N PRO A 169 23.94 0.80 14.75
CA PRO A 169 24.34 -0.08 13.66
C PRO A 169 24.55 -1.49 14.21
N ILE A 170 24.09 -2.50 13.48
CA ILE A 170 24.39 -3.90 13.79
C ILE A 170 25.91 -4.03 13.82
N ARG A 171 26.51 -4.18 15.00
CA ARG A 171 27.92 -4.53 15.13
C ARG A 171 28.06 -5.90 14.51
N GLY A 172 28.82 -5.97 13.41
CA GLY A 172 28.93 -7.15 12.58
C GLY A 172 29.17 -8.44 13.36
N ALA A 173 28.46 -9.49 12.93
CA ALA A 173 28.77 -10.86 13.29
C ALA A 173 30.11 -11.29 12.68
#